data_d86be26acbb01ab1f60dd416e4b4c145
#
_entry.id   d86be26acbb01ab1f60dd416e4b4c145
#
_cell.length_a   1.000
_cell.length_b   1.000
_cell.length_c   1.000
_cell.angle_alpha   90.00
_cell.angle_beta   90.00
_cell.angle_gamma   90.00
#
_symmetry.space_group_name_H-M   'P 1'
#
loop_
_entity.id
_entity.type
_entity.pdbx_description
1 polymer ?
#
loop_
_entity_poly.entity_id
_entity_poly.type
_entity_poly.pdbx_seq_one_letter_code
_entity_poly.pdbx_strand_id
1 'polypeptide(L)'
;MDPLQTLRDGLADDSLRFAILVGLASVPFTVVLSWDPVADDAVVFGGSVEGLPLLLAGLLVGYRYSDRATETRRAGIWTGLAASIAPVLVYVATTVASLGSLSSRMAVLAVALTPIALAFGVGVTVLVTTVCALIADVVTTRLDRDRRTVDASGDDGWDGTGSNWWKHVALYAIAAPVVLGYTLVVFEVWSVPAHAGWLLLTALAAIGLVLYSIVAVVALFMDATAPREADAGWLPRVWVYVGVPLAAYALVYLEAVNRGSVNPAGDGVYGYLVALWAISIVYLVNRRRHGETIRPAALGG
;
A
#
# COMPACT_ATOMS: atom_id res chain seq x y z
N MET A 1 29.24 -7.38 0.75
CA MET A 1 28.61 -7.87 2.00
C MET A 1 27.93 -9.17 1.67
N ASP A 2 28.18 -10.21 2.46
CA ASP A 2 27.54 -11.50 2.27
C ASP A 2 26.08 -11.43 2.76
N PRO A 3 25.06 -11.67 1.90
CA PRO A 3 23.65 -11.57 2.27
C PRO A 3 23.28 -12.53 3.42
N LEU A 4 23.96 -13.67 3.54
CA LEU A 4 23.73 -14.62 4.61
C LEU A 4 24.22 -14.10 5.96
N GLN A 5 25.34 -13.36 6.01
CA GLN A 5 25.80 -12.70 7.23
C GLN A 5 24.82 -11.60 7.66
N THR A 6 24.34 -10.78 6.73
CA THR A 6 23.35 -9.74 7.04
C THR A 6 22.05 -10.32 7.64
N LEU A 7 21.58 -11.46 7.11
CA LEU A 7 20.44 -12.17 7.66
C LEU A 7 20.70 -12.71 9.06
N ARG A 8 21.85 -13.32 9.28
CA ARG A 8 22.23 -13.88 10.58
C ARG A 8 22.36 -12.78 11.63
N ASP A 9 23.01 -11.68 11.30
CA ASP A 9 23.18 -10.53 12.20
C ASP A 9 21.85 -9.89 12.56
N GLY A 10 20.92 -9.79 11.61
CA GLY A 10 19.59 -9.28 11.86
C GLY A 10 18.72 -10.20 12.73
N LEU A 11 18.83 -11.52 12.58
CA LEU A 11 18.14 -12.49 13.43
C LEU A 11 18.70 -12.53 14.87
N ALA A 12 19.98 -12.20 15.04
CA ALA A 12 20.65 -12.14 16.33
C ALA A 12 20.47 -10.79 17.05
N ASP A 13 19.94 -9.78 16.36
CA ASP A 13 19.75 -8.42 16.87
C ASP A 13 18.53 -8.35 17.80
N ASP A 14 18.79 -8.20 19.09
CA ASP A 14 17.74 -8.10 20.13
C ASP A 14 16.77 -6.94 19.87
N SER A 15 17.23 -5.88 19.23
CA SER A 15 16.40 -4.72 18.89
C SER A 15 15.31 -5.06 17.87
N LEU A 16 15.49 -6.09 17.04
CA LEU A 16 14.57 -6.53 15.99
C LEU A 16 13.66 -7.69 16.39
N ARG A 17 13.89 -8.31 17.56
CA ARG A 17 13.09 -9.46 18.04
C ARG A 17 11.61 -9.19 18.03
N PHE A 18 11.18 -8.01 18.51
CA PHE A 18 9.77 -7.66 18.51
C PHE A 18 9.20 -7.61 17.09
N ALA A 19 9.91 -7.00 16.14
CA ALA A 19 9.50 -6.90 14.76
C ALA A 19 9.34 -8.28 14.10
N ILE A 20 10.31 -9.17 14.32
CA ILE A 20 10.28 -10.56 13.82
C ILE A 20 9.12 -11.33 14.45
N LEU A 21 8.91 -11.22 15.76
CA LEU A 21 7.81 -11.90 16.45
C LEU A 21 6.44 -11.45 15.97
N VAL A 22 6.25 -10.15 15.73
CA VAL A 22 5.00 -9.61 15.17
C VAL A 22 4.77 -10.13 13.75
N GLY A 23 5.83 -10.17 12.92
CA GLY A 23 5.76 -10.78 11.59
C GLY A 23 5.37 -12.25 11.64
N LEU A 24 5.99 -13.04 12.48
CA LEU A 24 5.66 -14.46 12.67
C LEU A 24 4.24 -14.65 13.24
N ALA A 25 3.83 -13.80 14.19
CA ALA A 25 2.48 -13.85 14.74
C ALA A 25 1.38 -13.55 13.71
N SER A 26 1.68 -12.78 12.65
CA SER A 26 0.72 -12.53 11.56
C SER A 26 0.52 -13.75 10.65
N VAL A 27 1.48 -14.70 10.62
CA VAL A 27 1.46 -15.86 9.70
C VAL A 27 0.19 -16.71 9.87
N PRO A 28 -0.18 -17.22 11.06
CA PRO A 28 -1.35 -18.07 11.21
C PRO A 28 -2.64 -17.34 10.81
N PHE A 29 -2.79 -16.06 11.13
CA PHE A 29 -3.96 -15.27 10.74
C PHE A 29 -4.03 -15.09 9.23
N THR A 30 -2.93 -14.73 8.59
CA THR A 30 -2.86 -14.59 7.14
C THR A 30 -3.18 -15.92 6.46
N VAL A 31 -2.62 -17.04 6.90
CA VAL A 31 -2.89 -18.35 6.32
C VAL A 31 -4.35 -18.74 6.48
N VAL A 32 -4.93 -18.61 7.67
CA VAL A 32 -6.34 -18.97 7.93
C VAL A 32 -7.29 -18.11 7.11
N LEU A 33 -7.05 -16.80 7.03
CA LEU A 33 -7.91 -15.88 6.27
C LEU A 33 -7.75 -16.03 4.75
N SER A 34 -6.58 -16.51 4.30
CA SER A 34 -6.29 -16.75 2.88
C SER A 34 -6.69 -18.16 2.42
N TRP A 35 -7.14 -19.02 3.34
CA TRP A 35 -7.47 -20.41 3.03
C TRP A 35 -8.88 -20.48 2.45
N ASP A 36 -8.98 -20.37 1.13
CA ASP A 36 -10.20 -20.71 0.41
C ASP A 36 -10.14 -22.18 -0.02
N PRO A 37 -11.18 -22.99 0.27
CA PRO A 37 -11.24 -24.32 -0.28
C PRO A 37 -11.28 -24.19 -1.81
N VAL A 38 -10.27 -24.78 -2.48
CA VAL A 38 -10.23 -24.84 -3.95
C VAL A 38 -11.46 -25.62 -4.38
N ALA A 39 -12.43 -24.96 -5.03
CA ALA A 39 -13.56 -25.64 -5.62
C ALA A 39 -13.04 -26.61 -6.69
N ASP A 40 -13.59 -27.82 -6.73
CA ASP A 40 -13.10 -28.94 -7.55
C ASP A 40 -12.89 -28.62 -9.04
N ASP A 41 -13.52 -27.56 -9.56
CA ASP A 41 -13.47 -27.16 -10.98
C ASP A 41 -12.64 -25.88 -11.23
N ALA A 42 -12.07 -25.23 -10.21
CA ALA A 42 -11.35 -23.98 -10.38
C ALA A 42 -9.83 -24.20 -10.41
N VAL A 43 -9.21 -23.91 -11.55
CA VAL A 43 -7.74 -23.84 -11.66
C VAL A 43 -7.30 -22.50 -11.05
N VAL A 44 -6.93 -22.51 -9.77
CA VAL A 44 -6.46 -21.32 -9.06
C VAL A 44 -4.94 -21.39 -8.91
N PHE A 45 -4.22 -20.55 -9.66
CA PHE A 45 -2.79 -20.40 -9.47
C PHE A 45 -2.51 -19.38 -8.35
N GLY A 46 -1.70 -19.80 -7.37
CA GLY A 46 -1.12 -18.91 -6.38
C GLY A 46 -2.01 -18.50 -5.21
N GLY A 47 -3.32 -18.78 -5.26
CA GLY A 47 -4.27 -18.41 -4.21
C GLY A 47 -4.43 -16.89 -4.03
N SER A 48 -5.38 -16.50 -3.19
CA SER A 48 -5.50 -15.13 -2.68
C SER A 48 -4.79 -15.02 -1.33
N VAL A 49 -4.11 -13.91 -1.08
CA VAL A 49 -3.46 -13.63 0.21
C VAL A 49 -4.15 -12.44 0.86
N GLU A 50 -4.77 -12.70 2.01
CA GLU A 50 -5.39 -11.62 2.80
C GLU A 50 -4.33 -10.72 3.43
N GLY A 51 -4.33 -9.45 3.02
CA GLY A 51 -3.32 -8.48 3.43
C GLY A 51 -3.55 -7.84 4.79
N LEU A 52 -4.75 -7.95 5.37
CA LEU A 52 -5.09 -7.25 6.61
C LEU A 52 -4.15 -7.57 7.79
N PRO A 53 -3.80 -8.84 8.08
CA PRO A 53 -2.84 -9.14 9.15
C PRO A 53 -1.46 -8.53 8.90
N LEU A 54 -1.03 -8.45 7.63
CA LEU A 54 0.26 -7.86 7.25
C LEU A 54 0.27 -6.34 7.46
N LEU A 55 -0.83 -5.67 7.12
CA LEU A 55 -1.01 -4.23 7.37
C LEU A 55 -0.95 -3.94 8.87
N LEU A 56 -1.70 -4.69 9.69
CA LEU A 56 -1.72 -4.53 11.13
C LEU A 56 -0.34 -4.80 11.75
N ALA A 57 0.38 -5.81 11.29
CA ALA A 57 1.73 -6.11 11.75
C ALA A 57 2.68 -4.94 11.46
N GLY A 58 2.64 -4.37 10.25
CA GLY A 58 3.43 -3.19 9.88
C GLY A 58 3.10 -1.97 10.74
N LEU A 59 1.81 -1.66 10.92
CA LEU A 59 1.38 -0.53 11.75
C LEU A 59 1.80 -0.68 13.22
N LEU A 60 1.66 -1.88 13.80
CA LEU A 60 2.05 -2.16 15.19
C LEU A 60 3.56 -1.97 15.40
N VAL A 61 4.36 -2.46 14.45
CA VAL A 61 5.81 -2.31 14.49
C VAL A 61 6.20 -0.84 14.33
N GLY A 62 5.61 -0.12 13.38
CA GLY A 62 5.86 1.30 13.20
C GLY A 62 5.51 2.13 14.44
N TYR A 63 4.39 1.85 15.08
CA TYR A 63 4.02 2.48 16.34
C TYR A 63 5.06 2.22 17.45
N ARG A 64 5.56 0.99 17.56
CA ARG A 64 6.53 0.60 18.63
C ARG A 64 7.92 1.21 18.43
N TYR A 65 8.31 1.46 17.17
CA TYR A 65 9.62 2.00 16.80
C TYR A 65 9.59 3.48 16.38
N SER A 66 8.50 4.20 16.65
CA SER A 66 8.23 5.56 16.15
C SER A 66 9.24 6.63 16.58
N ASP A 67 10.03 6.39 17.62
CA ASP A 67 11.03 7.36 18.09
C ASP A 67 12.34 7.35 17.29
N ARG A 68 12.52 6.42 16.33
CA ARG A 68 13.78 6.16 15.65
C ARG A 68 13.58 5.76 14.19
N ALA A 69 13.42 6.73 13.29
CA ALA A 69 13.07 6.50 11.88
C ALA A 69 13.93 5.46 11.15
N THR A 70 15.24 5.37 11.45
CA THR A 70 16.14 4.37 10.83
C THR A 70 15.84 2.96 11.33
N GLU A 71 15.51 2.82 12.60
CA GLU A 71 15.11 1.53 13.20
C GLU A 71 13.72 1.12 12.73
N THR A 72 12.77 2.05 12.57
CA THR A 72 11.42 1.78 12.05
C THR A 72 11.46 1.15 10.66
N ARG A 73 12.24 1.70 9.75
CA ARG A 73 12.41 1.12 8.41
C ARG A 73 12.99 -0.29 8.47
N ARG A 74 14.04 -0.48 9.27
CA ARG A 74 14.69 -1.79 9.43
C ARG A 74 13.73 -2.79 10.07
N ALA A 75 13.00 -2.38 11.10
CA ALA A 75 11.98 -3.19 11.76
C ALA A 75 10.86 -3.59 10.80
N GLY A 76 10.36 -2.65 9.98
CA GLY A 76 9.35 -2.94 8.95
C GLY A 76 9.80 -3.99 7.93
N ILE A 77 11.06 -3.91 7.46
CA ILE A 77 11.66 -4.91 6.56
C ILE A 77 11.69 -6.29 7.22
N TRP A 78 12.17 -6.40 8.46
CA TRP A 78 12.26 -7.67 9.18
C TRP A 78 10.89 -8.26 9.52
N THR A 79 9.91 -7.41 9.84
CA THR A 79 8.51 -7.83 9.98
C THR A 79 7.99 -8.43 8.69
N GLY A 80 8.24 -7.77 7.56
CA GLY A 80 7.82 -8.25 6.25
C GLY A 80 8.49 -9.55 5.83
N LEU A 81 9.79 -9.70 6.08
CA LEU A 81 10.51 -10.95 5.83
C LEU A 81 9.94 -12.11 6.67
N ALA A 82 9.67 -11.89 7.95
CA ALA A 82 9.07 -12.91 8.81
C ALA A 82 7.63 -13.23 8.40
N ALA A 83 6.83 -12.22 8.09
CA ALA A 83 5.44 -12.37 7.66
C ALA A 83 5.31 -13.00 6.26
N SER A 84 6.33 -12.90 5.40
CA SER A 84 6.32 -13.47 4.05
C SER A 84 6.26 -15.01 4.02
N ILE A 85 6.49 -15.66 5.15
CA ILE A 85 6.24 -17.09 5.30
C ILE A 85 4.80 -17.46 4.96
N ALA A 86 3.81 -16.61 5.31
CA ALA A 86 2.41 -16.87 5.04
C ALA A 86 2.09 -16.93 3.53
N PRO A 87 2.36 -15.89 2.71
CA PRO A 87 2.11 -15.96 1.27
C PRO A 87 2.93 -17.06 0.58
N VAL A 88 4.14 -17.38 1.06
CA VAL A 88 4.91 -18.51 0.54
C VAL A 88 4.18 -19.82 0.79
N LEU A 89 3.68 -20.05 2.01
CA LEU A 89 2.94 -21.27 2.35
C LEU A 89 1.64 -21.39 1.55
N VAL A 90 0.85 -20.32 1.48
CA VAL A 90 -0.40 -20.29 0.71
C VAL A 90 -0.12 -20.57 -0.77
N TYR A 91 0.85 -19.89 -1.37
CA TYR A 91 1.21 -20.09 -2.77
C TYR A 91 1.66 -21.52 -3.07
N VAL A 92 2.56 -22.07 -2.25
CA VAL A 92 3.07 -23.44 -2.43
C VAL A 92 1.95 -24.46 -2.25
N ALA A 93 1.14 -24.33 -1.20
CA ALA A 93 0.03 -25.25 -0.93
C ALA A 93 -0.99 -25.23 -2.08
N THR A 94 -1.39 -24.06 -2.56
CA THR A 94 -2.36 -23.91 -3.65
C THR A 94 -1.78 -24.44 -4.98
N THR A 95 -0.51 -24.14 -5.27
CA THR A 95 0.16 -24.63 -6.49
C THR A 95 0.25 -26.16 -6.46
N VAL A 96 0.66 -26.75 -5.34
CA VAL A 96 0.74 -28.23 -5.21
C VAL A 96 -0.64 -28.86 -5.35
N ALA A 97 -1.68 -28.30 -4.74
CA ALA A 97 -3.05 -28.80 -4.85
C ALA A 97 -3.55 -28.75 -6.30
N SER A 98 -3.16 -27.74 -7.08
CA SER A 98 -3.59 -27.56 -8.47
C SER A 98 -2.80 -28.42 -9.48
N LEU A 99 -1.61 -28.93 -9.13
CA LEU A 99 -0.75 -29.67 -10.09
C LEU A 99 -1.43 -30.89 -10.72
N GLY A 100 -2.30 -31.58 -9.96
CA GLY A 100 -3.01 -32.77 -10.44
C GLY A 100 -4.10 -32.50 -11.48
N SER A 101 -4.65 -31.29 -11.51
CA SER A 101 -5.70 -30.85 -12.43
C SER A 101 -5.16 -30.19 -13.70
N LEU A 102 -3.86 -29.87 -13.73
CA LEU A 102 -3.22 -29.13 -14.83
C LEU A 102 -2.78 -30.03 -15.98
N SER A 103 -2.86 -29.50 -17.21
CA SER A 103 -2.15 -30.13 -18.34
C SER A 103 -0.64 -30.11 -18.09
N SER A 104 0.11 -31.08 -18.65
CA SER A 104 1.57 -31.20 -18.45
C SER A 104 2.32 -29.91 -18.78
N ARG A 105 1.91 -29.17 -19.82
CA ARG A 105 2.53 -27.88 -20.18
C ARG A 105 2.29 -26.81 -19.13
N MET A 106 1.07 -26.72 -18.61
CA MET A 106 0.72 -25.74 -17.55
C MET A 106 1.40 -26.08 -16.24
N ALA A 107 1.52 -27.37 -15.88
CA ALA A 107 2.26 -27.79 -14.70
C ALA A 107 3.75 -27.39 -14.77
N VAL A 108 4.39 -27.60 -15.93
CA VAL A 108 5.79 -27.17 -16.13
C VAL A 108 5.93 -25.65 -16.00
N LEU A 109 5.02 -24.88 -16.60
CA LEU A 109 5.02 -23.41 -16.50
C LEU A 109 4.78 -22.95 -15.04
N ALA A 110 3.84 -23.56 -14.34
CA ALA A 110 3.58 -23.26 -12.94
C ALA A 110 4.83 -23.44 -12.07
N VAL A 111 5.49 -24.60 -12.19
CA VAL A 111 6.73 -24.89 -11.47
C VAL A 111 7.87 -23.93 -11.86
N ALA A 112 8.03 -23.65 -13.16
CA ALA A 112 9.08 -22.75 -13.64
C ALA A 112 8.90 -21.29 -13.18
N LEU A 113 7.65 -20.82 -13.05
CA LEU A 113 7.34 -19.45 -12.62
C LEU A 113 7.28 -19.31 -11.09
N THR A 114 7.21 -20.40 -10.35
CA THR A 114 7.14 -20.40 -8.86
C THR A 114 8.23 -19.55 -8.21
N PRO A 115 9.52 -19.64 -8.54
CA PRO A 115 10.55 -18.81 -7.91
C PRO A 115 10.33 -17.31 -8.11
N ILE A 116 9.87 -16.91 -9.29
CA ILE A 116 9.58 -15.50 -9.61
C ILE A 116 8.37 -15.02 -8.82
N ALA A 117 7.31 -15.82 -8.76
CA ALA A 117 6.10 -15.50 -8.02
C ALA A 117 6.38 -15.40 -6.52
N LEU A 118 7.17 -16.32 -5.95
CA LEU A 118 7.58 -16.26 -4.54
C LEU A 118 8.43 -15.03 -4.24
N ALA A 119 9.43 -14.73 -5.07
CA ALA A 119 10.27 -13.53 -4.90
C ALA A 119 9.42 -12.24 -4.96
N PHE A 120 8.45 -12.19 -5.88
CA PHE A 120 7.51 -11.08 -5.99
C PHE A 120 6.62 -10.98 -4.75
N GLY A 121 6.02 -12.07 -4.28
CA GLY A 121 5.16 -12.12 -3.10
C GLY A 121 5.91 -11.67 -1.83
N VAL A 122 7.15 -12.15 -1.63
CA VAL A 122 8.02 -11.69 -0.54
C VAL A 122 8.31 -10.19 -0.67
N GLY A 123 8.68 -9.72 -1.88
CA GLY A 123 8.96 -8.31 -2.12
C GLY A 123 7.77 -7.40 -1.82
N VAL A 124 6.58 -7.77 -2.25
CA VAL A 124 5.34 -7.03 -1.96
C VAL A 124 5.04 -7.03 -0.45
N THR A 125 5.17 -8.17 0.22
CA THR A 125 4.94 -8.26 1.67
C THR A 125 5.90 -7.35 2.46
N VAL A 126 7.19 -7.37 2.13
CA VAL A 126 8.21 -6.50 2.74
C VAL A 126 7.91 -5.03 2.45
N LEU A 127 7.51 -4.70 1.22
CA LEU A 127 7.14 -3.33 0.85
C LEU A 127 5.96 -2.84 1.67
N VAL A 128 4.87 -3.61 1.72
CA VAL A 128 3.62 -3.26 2.42
C VAL A 128 3.88 -3.05 3.91
N THR A 129 4.54 -4.01 4.57
CA THR A 129 4.83 -3.91 6.01
C THR A 129 5.75 -2.74 6.33
N THR A 130 6.78 -2.48 5.48
CA THR A 130 7.70 -1.35 5.65
C THR A 130 6.98 -0.03 5.49
N VAL A 131 6.13 0.12 4.47
CA VAL A 131 5.34 1.34 4.23
C VAL A 131 4.38 1.57 5.39
N CYS A 132 3.67 0.54 5.87
CA CYS A 132 2.78 0.65 7.02
C CYS A 132 3.54 1.04 8.30
N ALA A 133 4.74 0.50 8.53
CA ALA A 133 5.57 0.88 9.65
C ALA A 133 6.00 2.36 9.57
N LEU A 134 6.42 2.84 8.40
CA LEU A 134 6.77 4.23 8.19
C LEU A 134 5.57 5.18 8.34
N ILE A 135 4.37 4.78 7.88
CA ILE A 135 3.14 5.55 8.08
C ILE A 135 2.84 5.68 9.58
N ALA A 136 2.89 4.57 10.32
CA ALA A 136 2.63 4.58 11.76
C ALA A 136 3.65 5.45 12.52
N ASP A 137 4.93 5.36 12.15
CA ASP A 137 5.99 6.22 12.70
C ASP A 137 5.69 7.71 12.49
N VAL A 138 5.41 8.10 11.25
CA VAL A 138 5.07 9.48 10.91
C VAL A 138 3.82 9.96 11.62
N VAL A 139 2.76 9.15 11.68
CA VAL A 139 1.51 9.51 12.36
C VAL A 139 1.76 9.71 13.85
N THR A 140 2.44 8.77 14.49
CA THR A 140 2.73 8.83 15.93
C THR A 140 3.61 10.03 16.27
N THR A 141 4.71 10.22 15.53
CA THR A 141 5.65 11.33 15.76
C THR A 141 4.99 12.70 15.57
N ARG A 142 4.07 12.84 14.59
CA ARG A 142 3.35 14.10 14.37
C ARG A 142 2.31 14.38 15.43
N LEU A 143 1.54 13.36 15.82
CA LEU A 143 0.55 13.51 16.90
C LEU A 143 1.20 13.87 18.24
N ASP A 144 2.40 13.32 18.52
CA ASP A 144 3.15 13.67 19.74
C ASP A 144 3.79 15.07 19.66
N ARG A 145 4.20 15.52 18.49
CA ARG A 145 4.68 16.91 18.29
C ARG A 145 3.56 17.91 18.53
N ASP A 146 2.38 17.71 17.98
CA ASP A 146 1.24 18.60 18.18
C ASP A 146 0.88 18.71 19.66
N ARG A 147 1.05 17.64 20.45
CA ARG A 147 0.86 17.69 21.91
C ARG A 147 1.96 18.48 22.62
N ARG A 148 3.21 18.40 22.17
CA ARG A 148 4.37 19.10 22.78
C ARG A 148 4.46 20.57 22.37
N THR A 149 4.00 20.96 21.18
CA THR A 149 4.02 22.36 20.74
C THR A 149 2.95 23.21 21.40
N VAL A 150 1.90 22.60 21.94
CA VAL A 150 0.94 23.31 22.82
C VAL A 150 1.60 23.71 24.16
N ASP A 151 2.63 22.97 24.59
CA ASP A 151 3.34 23.23 25.86
C ASP A 151 4.64 24.05 25.70
N ALA A 152 5.18 24.19 24.50
CA ALA A 152 6.44 24.88 24.21
C ALA A 152 6.27 25.93 23.11
N SER A 153 5.80 27.13 23.48
CA SER A 153 5.96 28.34 22.67
C SER A 153 7.44 28.76 22.64
N GLY A 154 8.27 28.08 21.88
CA GLY A 154 9.70 28.29 21.68
C GLY A 154 10.05 28.26 20.22
N ASP A 155 10.31 29.43 19.73
CA ASP A 155 10.96 29.91 18.51
C ASP A 155 12.05 28.96 17.96
N ASP A 156 11.70 28.05 17.07
CA ASP A 156 12.65 27.39 16.19
C ASP A 156 12.18 27.55 14.74
N GLY A 157 12.87 28.49 14.06
CA GLY A 157 12.62 28.87 12.69
C GLY A 157 12.61 27.68 11.73
N TRP A 158 11.42 27.29 11.34
CA TRP A 158 11.21 26.41 10.20
C TRP A 158 11.21 27.24 8.91
N ASP A 159 12.26 27.07 8.11
CA ASP A 159 12.30 27.60 6.74
C ASP A 159 11.08 27.08 5.98
N GLY A 160 10.17 28.00 5.63
CA GLY A 160 8.90 27.74 4.95
C GLY A 160 9.00 27.20 3.52
N THR A 161 9.78 26.14 3.31
CA THR A 161 9.78 25.39 2.05
C THR A 161 8.55 24.51 2.01
N GLY A 162 7.55 24.95 1.27
CA GLY A 162 6.29 24.22 1.09
C GLY A 162 6.53 22.75 0.75
N SER A 163 5.81 21.87 1.44
CA SER A 163 5.86 20.42 1.24
C SER A 163 5.84 20.04 -0.25
N ASN A 164 6.80 19.23 -0.70
CA ASN A 164 6.88 18.72 -2.07
C ASN A 164 6.02 17.47 -2.30
N TRP A 165 5.33 16.98 -1.27
CA TRP A 165 4.52 15.75 -1.34
C TRP A 165 3.31 15.85 -2.27
N TRP A 166 2.76 17.06 -2.47
CA TRP A 166 1.68 17.28 -3.42
C TRP A 166 2.00 16.82 -4.85
N LYS A 167 3.29 16.77 -5.24
CA LYS A 167 3.72 16.31 -6.56
C LYS A 167 3.37 14.85 -6.79
N HIS A 168 3.48 14.00 -5.76
CA HIS A 168 3.08 12.59 -5.84
C HIS A 168 1.57 12.44 -5.96
N VAL A 169 0.80 13.28 -5.26
CA VAL A 169 -0.66 13.33 -5.40
C VAL A 169 -1.06 13.77 -6.82
N ALA A 170 -0.38 14.79 -7.38
CA ALA A 170 -0.62 15.26 -8.74
C ALA A 170 -0.25 14.19 -9.79
N LEU A 171 0.89 13.51 -9.59
CA LEU A 171 1.30 12.42 -10.48
C LEU A 171 0.28 11.28 -10.47
N TYR A 172 -0.24 10.91 -9.30
CA TYR A 172 -1.31 9.91 -9.20
C TYR A 172 -2.59 10.37 -9.91
N ALA A 173 -3.00 11.63 -9.72
CA ALA A 173 -4.18 12.20 -10.37
C ALA A 173 -4.11 12.15 -11.90
N ILE A 174 -2.90 12.19 -12.48
CA ILE A 174 -2.67 12.07 -13.93
C ILE A 174 -2.55 10.60 -14.34
N ALA A 175 -1.79 9.79 -13.61
CA ALA A 175 -1.50 8.40 -13.97
C ALA A 175 -2.73 7.49 -13.83
N ALA A 176 -3.55 7.68 -12.79
CA ALA A 176 -4.69 6.81 -12.52
C ALA A 176 -5.70 6.76 -13.68
N PRO A 177 -6.21 7.87 -14.23
CA PRO A 177 -7.16 7.81 -15.34
C PRO A 177 -6.55 7.20 -16.61
N VAL A 178 -5.24 7.39 -16.84
CA VAL A 178 -4.55 6.80 -17.99
C VAL A 178 -4.49 5.27 -17.86
N VAL A 179 -4.06 4.76 -16.72
CA VAL A 179 -3.95 3.31 -16.50
C VAL A 179 -5.33 2.67 -16.39
N LEU A 180 -6.28 3.26 -15.64
CA LEU A 180 -7.63 2.73 -15.52
C LEU A 180 -8.39 2.79 -16.85
N GLY A 181 -8.26 3.88 -17.60
CA GLY A 181 -8.84 4.00 -18.94
C GLY A 181 -8.25 2.98 -19.92
N TYR A 182 -6.93 2.80 -19.88
CA TYR A 182 -6.25 1.80 -20.69
C TYR A 182 -6.72 0.38 -20.33
N THR A 183 -6.81 0.02 -19.06
CA THR A 183 -7.31 -1.31 -18.64
C THR A 183 -8.75 -1.55 -19.09
N LEU A 184 -9.63 -0.54 -18.95
CA LEU A 184 -11.01 -0.59 -19.43
C LEU A 184 -11.07 -0.86 -20.94
N VAL A 185 -10.32 -0.10 -21.74
CA VAL A 185 -10.30 -0.25 -23.20
C VAL A 185 -9.78 -1.63 -23.61
N VAL A 186 -8.74 -2.14 -22.94
CA VAL A 186 -8.16 -3.45 -23.23
C VAL A 186 -9.16 -4.58 -22.96
N PHE A 187 -9.89 -4.53 -21.84
CA PHE A 187 -10.79 -5.61 -21.45
C PHE A 187 -12.17 -5.51 -22.09
N GLU A 188 -12.73 -4.30 -22.24
CA GLU A 188 -14.09 -4.12 -22.73
C GLU A 188 -14.17 -3.99 -24.27
N VAL A 189 -13.21 -3.28 -24.88
CA VAL A 189 -13.26 -2.96 -26.32
C VAL A 189 -12.50 -3.98 -27.16
N TRP A 190 -11.34 -4.43 -26.71
CA TRP A 190 -10.47 -5.33 -27.49
C TRP A 190 -10.67 -6.81 -27.16
N SER A 191 -11.62 -7.15 -26.28
CA SER A 191 -11.93 -8.54 -25.90
C SER A 191 -10.68 -9.43 -25.81
N VAL A 192 -9.90 -9.21 -24.78
CA VAL A 192 -8.64 -9.90 -24.42
C VAL A 192 -7.64 -9.99 -25.58
N PRO A 193 -6.56 -9.20 -25.56
CA PRO A 193 -5.57 -9.22 -26.64
C PRO A 193 -5.00 -10.62 -26.80
N ALA A 194 -4.96 -11.11 -28.04
CA ALA A 194 -4.46 -12.45 -28.40
C ALA A 194 -2.97 -12.69 -28.05
N HIS A 195 -2.27 -11.64 -27.59
CA HIS A 195 -0.84 -11.69 -27.31
C HIS A 195 -0.57 -11.58 -25.80
N ALA A 196 0.06 -12.58 -25.23
CA ALA A 196 0.47 -12.63 -23.82
C ALA A 196 1.26 -11.39 -23.34
N GLY A 197 2.00 -10.73 -24.24
CA GLY A 197 2.75 -9.51 -23.93
C GLY A 197 1.86 -8.32 -23.51
N TRP A 198 0.70 -8.13 -24.12
CA TRP A 198 -0.24 -7.07 -23.74
C TRP A 198 -0.90 -7.34 -22.41
N LEU A 199 -1.25 -8.60 -22.14
CA LEU A 199 -1.79 -9.00 -20.83
C LEU A 199 -0.77 -8.75 -19.72
N LEU A 200 0.49 -9.12 -19.95
CA LEU A 200 1.57 -8.87 -18.98
C LEU A 200 1.77 -7.37 -18.74
N LEU A 201 1.80 -6.56 -19.80
CA LEU A 201 1.94 -5.11 -19.69
C LEU A 201 0.78 -4.50 -18.90
N THR A 202 -0.46 -4.93 -19.19
CA THR A 202 -1.66 -4.46 -18.50
C THR A 202 -1.62 -4.84 -17.00
N ALA A 203 -1.24 -6.08 -16.69
CA ALA A 203 -1.07 -6.54 -15.33
C ALA A 203 0.00 -5.73 -14.57
N LEU A 204 1.16 -5.52 -15.19
CA LEU A 204 2.24 -4.72 -14.59
C LEU A 204 1.83 -3.26 -14.38
N ALA A 205 1.10 -2.66 -15.32
CA ALA A 205 0.59 -1.30 -15.18
C ALA A 205 -0.44 -1.19 -14.04
N ALA A 206 -1.36 -2.15 -13.93
CA ALA A 206 -2.36 -2.20 -12.88
C ALA A 206 -1.70 -2.40 -11.49
N ILE A 207 -0.76 -3.36 -11.37
CA ILE A 207 0.01 -3.59 -10.14
C ILE A 207 0.80 -2.34 -9.78
N GLY A 208 1.48 -1.71 -10.75
CA GLY A 208 2.22 -0.47 -10.55
C GLY A 208 1.33 0.65 -10.02
N LEU A 209 0.11 0.80 -10.55
CA LEU A 209 -0.86 1.79 -10.07
C LEU A 209 -1.31 1.50 -8.63
N VAL A 210 -1.59 0.23 -8.29
CA VAL A 210 -1.96 -0.17 -6.93
C VAL A 210 -0.84 0.14 -5.95
N LEU A 211 0.40 -0.22 -6.27
CA LEU A 211 1.56 0.10 -5.42
C LEU A 211 1.77 1.62 -5.30
N TYR A 212 1.61 2.36 -6.40
CA TYR A 212 1.75 3.80 -6.38
C TYR A 212 0.62 4.50 -5.62
N SER A 213 -0.59 3.91 -5.57
CA SER A 213 -1.70 4.44 -4.77
C SER A 213 -1.37 4.53 -3.28
N ILE A 214 -0.56 3.59 -2.76
CA ILE A 214 -0.07 3.63 -1.38
C ILE A 214 0.82 4.87 -1.17
N VAL A 215 1.74 5.12 -2.10
CA VAL A 215 2.59 6.32 -2.06
C VAL A 215 1.74 7.59 -2.15
N ALA A 216 0.71 7.61 -2.99
CA ALA A 216 -0.20 8.75 -3.13
C ALA A 216 -0.98 9.05 -1.85
N VAL A 217 -1.48 8.02 -1.14
CA VAL A 217 -2.16 8.19 0.17
C VAL A 217 -1.20 8.73 1.21
N VAL A 218 0.02 8.19 1.28
CA VAL A 218 1.05 8.70 2.19
C VAL A 218 1.39 10.16 1.87
N ALA A 219 1.59 10.46 0.59
CA ALA A 219 1.89 11.82 0.13
C ALA A 219 0.76 12.80 0.47
N LEU A 220 -0.49 12.38 0.27
CA LEU A 220 -1.66 13.16 0.62
C LEU A 220 -1.72 13.40 2.13
N PHE A 221 -1.48 12.37 2.94
CA PHE A 221 -1.42 12.50 4.39
C PHE A 221 -0.29 13.46 4.82
N MET A 222 0.92 13.29 4.26
CA MET A 222 2.09 14.11 4.57
C MET A 222 1.89 15.59 4.19
N ASP A 223 1.32 15.86 3.01
CA ASP A 223 1.05 17.22 2.57
C ASP A 223 -0.10 17.85 3.35
N ALA A 224 -1.13 17.08 3.66
CA ALA A 224 -2.28 17.55 4.43
C ALA A 224 -1.95 17.85 5.91
N THR A 225 -0.96 17.15 6.49
CA THR A 225 -0.48 17.34 7.87
C THR A 225 0.78 18.18 7.97
N ALA A 226 1.34 18.67 6.84
CA ALA A 226 2.49 19.57 6.88
C ALA A 226 2.17 20.79 7.73
N PRO A 227 3.11 21.24 8.60
CA PRO A 227 2.89 22.45 9.40
C PRO A 227 2.60 23.61 8.44
N ARG A 228 1.45 24.23 8.62
CA ARG A 228 1.04 25.42 7.90
C ARG A 228 1.23 26.58 8.86
N GLU A 229 1.68 27.71 8.32
CA GLU A 229 1.74 28.95 9.07
C GLU A 229 0.40 29.18 9.77
N ALA A 230 0.43 29.66 11.01
CA ALA A 230 -0.73 29.81 11.91
C ALA A 230 -1.89 30.62 11.29
N ASP A 231 -1.64 31.38 10.21
CA ASP A 231 -2.62 32.18 9.46
C ASP A 231 -3.22 31.49 8.24
N ALA A 232 -2.89 30.24 7.95
CA ALA A 232 -3.49 29.53 6.83
C ALA A 232 -4.95 29.18 7.15
N GLY A 233 -5.88 29.95 6.59
CA GLY A 233 -7.32 29.80 6.82
C GLY A 233 -7.95 28.48 6.37
N TRP A 234 -7.15 27.47 6.00
CA TRP A 234 -7.62 26.16 5.58
C TRP A 234 -6.81 25.02 6.19
N LEU A 235 -7.48 24.24 7.03
CA LEU A 235 -6.98 22.99 7.57
C LEU A 235 -7.72 21.82 6.89
N PRO A 236 -7.06 21.03 6.03
CA PRO A 236 -7.69 19.89 5.40
C PRO A 236 -8.05 18.84 6.44
N ARG A 237 -9.29 18.35 6.37
CA ARG A 237 -9.73 17.21 7.18
C ARG A 237 -9.12 15.93 6.61
N VAL A 238 -7.93 15.57 7.08
CA VAL A 238 -7.13 14.41 6.59
C VAL A 238 -7.97 13.14 6.54
N TRP A 239 -8.79 12.89 7.57
CA TRP A 239 -9.65 11.71 7.65
C TRP A 239 -10.67 11.59 6.50
N VAL A 240 -11.11 12.71 5.93
CA VAL A 240 -11.99 12.68 4.75
C VAL A 240 -11.20 12.22 3.53
N TYR A 241 -10.00 12.74 3.34
CA TYR A 241 -9.19 12.43 2.17
C TYR A 241 -8.65 11.00 2.17
N VAL A 242 -8.39 10.42 3.33
CA VAL A 242 -7.95 9.03 3.48
C VAL A 242 -9.13 8.08 3.64
N GLY A 243 -10.17 8.50 4.37
CA GLY A 243 -11.32 7.64 4.69
C GLY A 243 -12.25 7.39 3.49
N VAL A 244 -12.42 8.37 2.59
CA VAL A 244 -13.31 8.20 1.42
C VAL A 244 -12.84 7.06 0.50
N PRO A 245 -11.56 6.94 0.09
CA PRO A 245 -11.11 5.80 -0.70
C PRO A 245 -11.30 4.45 0.01
N LEU A 246 -11.04 4.37 1.30
CA LEU A 246 -11.24 3.14 2.08
C LEU A 246 -12.72 2.76 2.20
N ALA A 247 -13.60 3.75 2.41
CA ALA A 247 -15.04 3.53 2.42
C ALA A 247 -15.55 3.07 1.04
N ALA A 248 -15.03 3.63 -0.04
CA ALA A 248 -15.36 3.21 -1.40
C ALA A 248 -14.93 1.76 -1.66
N TYR A 249 -13.72 1.36 -1.22
CA TYR A 249 -13.30 -0.04 -1.25
C TYR A 249 -14.33 -0.94 -0.56
N ALA A 250 -14.66 -0.63 0.69
CA ALA A 250 -15.56 -1.45 1.50
C ALA A 250 -16.96 -1.56 0.87
N LEU A 251 -17.52 -0.45 0.38
CA LEU A 251 -18.84 -0.43 -0.25
C LEU A 251 -18.88 -1.26 -1.54
N VAL A 252 -17.89 -1.06 -2.42
CA VAL A 252 -17.81 -1.81 -3.69
C VAL A 252 -17.56 -3.29 -3.43
N TYR A 253 -16.69 -3.62 -2.47
CA TYR A 253 -16.46 -5.01 -2.06
C TYR A 253 -17.75 -5.69 -1.58
N LEU A 254 -18.49 -5.05 -0.65
CA LEU A 254 -19.73 -5.60 -0.12
C LEU A 254 -20.80 -5.77 -1.23
N GLU A 255 -20.87 -4.80 -2.13
CA GLU A 255 -21.79 -4.89 -3.26
C GLU A 255 -21.39 -6.00 -4.23
N ALA A 256 -20.11 -6.15 -4.53
CA ALA A 256 -19.59 -7.21 -5.38
C ALA A 256 -19.87 -8.61 -4.79
N VAL A 257 -19.68 -8.78 -3.47
CA VAL A 257 -20.06 -10.01 -2.76
C VAL A 257 -21.57 -10.28 -2.89
N ASN A 258 -22.40 -9.25 -2.69
CA ASN A 258 -23.86 -9.39 -2.78
C ASN A 258 -24.34 -9.74 -4.19
N ARG A 259 -23.62 -9.30 -5.22
CA ARG A 259 -23.91 -9.64 -6.64
C ARG A 259 -23.33 -11.00 -7.07
N GLY A 260 -22.56 -11.67 -6.22
CA GLY A 260 -21.88 -12.92 -6.57
C GLY A 260 -20.73 -12.72 -7.56
N SER A 261 -20.01 -11.59 -7.47
CA SER A 261 -18.81 -11.35 -8.30
C SER A 261 -17.77 -12.44 -8.11
N VAL A 262 -17.09 -12.80 -9.20
CA VAL A 262 -15.99 -13.79 -9.18
C VAL A 262 -14.77 -13.26 -8.42
N ASN A 263 -14.59 -11.93 -8.36
CA ASN A 263 -13.46 -11.31 -7.68
C ASN A 263 -13.86 -10.03 -6.91
N PRO A 264 -14.60 -10.16 -5.79
CA PRO A 264 -15.07 -9.01 -5.03
C PRO A 264 -13.92 -8.10 -4.53
N ALA A 265 -12.77 -8.69 -4.17
CA ALA A 265 -11.60 -7.94 -3.73
C ALA A 265 -11.03 -7.07 -4.85
N GLY A 266 -10.95 -7.58 -6.06
CA GLY A 266 -10.54 -6.82 -7.24
C GLY A 266 -11.49 -5.67 -7.53
N ASP A 267 -12.80 -5.90 -7.48
CA ASP A 267 -13.82 -4.86 -7.66
C ASP A 267 -13.66 -3.75 -6.61
N GLY A 268 -13.44 -4.13 -5.35
CA GLY A 268 -13.14 -3.19 -4.26
C GLY A 268 -11.90 -2.34 -4.53
N VAL A 269 -10.82 -2.95 -5.03
CA VAL A 269 -9.59 -2.23 -5.41
C VAL A 269 -9.88 -1.20 -6.51
N TYR A 270 -10.68 -1.53 -7.53
CA TYR A 270 -11.08 -0.55 -8.54
C TYR A 270 -11.85 0.63 -7.92
N GLY A 271 -12.81 0.34 -7.06
CA GLY A 271 -13.55 1.37 -6.31
C GLY A 271 -12.64 2.29 -5.52
N TYR A 272 -11.66 1.72 -4.82
CA TYR A 272 -10.64 2.46 -4.08
C TYR A 272 -9.79 3.36 -4.99
N LEU A 273 -9.27 2.83 -6.11
CA LEU A 273 -8.41 3.59 -7.03
C LEU A 273 -9.16 4.78 -7.66
N VAL A 274 -10.42 4.57 -8.07
CA VAL A 274 -11.26 5.64 -8.63
C VAL A 274 -11.58 6.69 -7.57
N ALA A 275 -11.94 6.28 -6.36
CA ALA A 275 -12.22 7.20 -5.27
C ALA A 275 -10.97 8.00 -4.84
N LEU A 276 -9.81 7.34 -4.77
CA LEU A 276 -8.54 8.00 -4.47
C LEU A 276 -8.18 9.02 -5.57
N TRP A 277 -8.42 8.69 -6.84
CA TRP A 277 -8.23 9.62 -7.94
C TRP A 277 -9.12 10.86 -7.80
N ALA A 278 -10.41 10.67 -7.58
CA ALA A 278 -11.35 11.78 -7.41
C ALA A 278 -10.98 12.67 -6.22
N ILE A 279 -10.67 12.06 -5.08
CA ILE A 279 -10.30 12.80 -3.86
C ILE A 279 -8.95 13.52 -4.01
N SER A 280 -8.01 12.96 -4.79
CA SER A 280 -6.74 13.60 -5.11
C SER A 280 -6.95 14.90 -5.91
N ILE A 281 -7.85 14.89 -6.88
CA ILE A 281 -8.23 16.09 -7.64
C ILE A 281 -8.85 17.14 -6.71
N VAL A 282 -9.83 16.73 -5.89
CA VAL A 282 -10.50 17.63 -4.94
C VAL A 282 -9.46 18.24 -3.99
N TYR A 283 -8.53 17.45 -3.49
CA TYR A 283 -7.45 17.93 -2.63
C TYR A 283 -6.58 18.98 -3.32
N LEU A 284 -6.10 18.69 -4.54
CA LEU A 284 -5.25 19.60 -5.31
C LEU A 284 -5.96 20.93 -5.65
N VAL A 285 -7.24 20.86 -6.03
CA VAL A 285 -8.06 22.06 -6.29
C VAL A 285 -8.22 22.89 -5.01
N ASN A 286 -8.54 22.26 -3.89
CA ASN A 286 -8.69 22.96 -2.62
C ASN A 286 -7.34 23.55 -2.15
N ARG A 287 -6.25 22.80 -2.28
CA ARG A 287 -4.90 23.28 -1.98
C ARG A 287 -4.53 24.53 -2.79
N ARG A 288 -4.84 24.53 -4.09
CA ARG A 288 -4.57 25.67 -4.97
C ARG A 288 -5.42 26.89 -4.58
N ARG A 289 -6.72 26.71 -4.39
CA ARG A 289 -7.65 27.82 -4.04
C ARG A 289 -7.24 28.52 -2.74
N HIS A 290 -6.74 27.79 -1.75
CA HIS A 290 -6.38 28.36 -0.44
C HIS A 290 -4.89 28.77 -0.37
N GLY A 291 -4.02 28.25 -1.26
CA GLY A 291 -2.63 28.66 -1.36
C GLY A 291 -2.43 29.99 -2.10
N GLU A 292 -3.33 30.38 -2.98
CA GLU A 292 -3.27 31.64 -3.72
C GLU A 292 -3.76 32.85 -2.91
N THR A 293 -4.54 32.63 -1.84
CA THR A 293 -5.06 33.72 -0.99
C THR A 293 -3.99 34.38 -0.09
N ILE A 294 -2.77 33.81 -0.03
CA ILE A 294 -1.69 34.30 0.86
C ILE A 294 -0.75 35.31 0.13
N ARG A 295 -0.92 35.54 -1.19
CA ARG A 295 0.02 36.38 -1.97
C ARG A 295 -0.29 37.87 -2.23
N PRO A 296 -1.43 38.48 -1.85
CA PRO A 296 -1.66 39.86 -2.30
C PRO A 296 -1.10 40.97 -1.41
N ALA A 297 -0.57 40.72 -0.21
CA ALA A 297 -0.22 41.81 0.72
C ALA A 297 1.24 42.29 0.67
N ALA A 298 2.14 41.61 -0.03
CA ALA A 298 3.58 41.92 0.01
C ALA A 298 4.10 42.81 -1.14
N LEU A 299 3.23 43.31 -2.06
CA LEU A 299 3.66 44.14 -3.19
C LEU A 299 3.05 45.56 -3.18
N GLY A 300 2.59 46.04 -2.05
CA GLY A 300 1.98 47.36 -1.90
C GLY A 300 2.60 48.19 -0.77
N GLY A 301 3.90 48.25 -0.68
CA GLY A 301 4.61 49.15 0.25
C GLY A 301 5.83 49.75 -0.39
#